data_bd05ab3df7f10f1a4706ee014778f2fc
#
_entry.id   bd05ab3df7f10f1a4706ee014778f2fc
#
_cell.length_a   1.000
_cell.length_b   1.000
_cell.length_c   1.000
_cell.angle_alpha   90.00
_cell.angle_beta   90.00
_cell.angle_gamma   90.00
#
_symmetry.space_group_name_H-M   'P 1'
#
loop_
_entity.id
_entity.type
_entity.pdbx_description
1 polymer ?
#
loop_
_entity_poly.entity_id
_entity_poly.type
_entity_poly.pdbx_seq_one_letter_code
_entity_poly.pdbx_strand_id
1 'polypeptide(L)'
;AVPPRIPRDAQRINLGYNSLRKLSPMDFTGLEKLELLMLHSNEISTIPEKVFSDLRSLQVLKMSYNKVRVLQQDVFYGLNSLVRLHMDHNQIEFVNPNVFYGLTSLRLVHLDGNLLQQLHPDTFVTLSYSQIFKISFLKHISLSDNMLTSLPQEMFSYMSELESIYLHGNPWSCDCSLQGFAEWAHRRP
;
A
#
# COMPACT_ATOMS: atom_id res chain seq x y z
N ALA A 1 -21.77 -4.72 7.51
CA ALA A 1 -21.26 -5.58 6.43
C ALA A 1 -21.37 -4.88 5.08
N VAL A 2 -20.53 -5.29 4.15
CA VAL A 2 -20.60 -4.78 2.79
C VAL A 2 -21.93 -5.20 2.16
N PRO A 3 -22.64 -4.29 1.46
CA PRO A 3 -23.92 -4.64 0.85
C PRO A 3 -23.81 -5.82 -0.13
N PRO A 4 -24.72 -6.80 -0.10
CA PRO A 4 -24.57 -8.03 -0.86
C PRO A 4 -24.89 -7.94 -2.37
N ARG A 5 -25.55 -6.87 -2.80
CA ARG A 5 -26.01 -6.75 -4.19
C ARG A 5 -25.48 -5.51 -4.88
N ILE A 6 -24.17 -5.43 -4.98
CA ILE A 6 -23.53 -4.33 -5.70
C ILE A 6 -23.66 -4.61 -7.21
N PRO A 7 -24.13 -3.65 -8.01
CA PRO A 7 -24.18 -3.83 -9.47
C PRO A 7 -22.80 -4.15 -10.03
N ARG A 8 -22.72 -5.13 -10.92
CA ARG A 8 -21.43 -5.57 -11.49
C ARG A 8 -20.77 -4.54 -12.41
N ASP A 9 -21.52 -3.55 -12.88
CA ASP A 9 -20.99 -2.46 -13.66
C ASP A 9 -20.64 -1.22 -12.82
N ALA A 10 -20.68 -1.34 -11.51
CA ALA A 10 -20.31 -0.24 -10.60
C ALA A 10 -18.89 0.20 -10.87
N GLN A 11 -18.67 1.51 -10.96
CA GLN A 11 -17.37 2.13 -11.16
C GLN A 11 -16.84 2.79 -9.90
N ARG A 12 -17.73 3.19 -8.98
CA ARG A 12 -17.35 3.84 -7.72
C ARG A 12 -18.20 3.31 -6.59
N ILE A 13 -17.52 2.94 -5.50
CA ILE A 13 -18.18 2.51 -4.26
C ILE A 13 -17.60 3.34 -3.13
N ASN A 14 -18.49 3.97 -2.37
CA ASN A 14 -18.11 4.69 -1.15
C ASN A 14 -18.83 4.06 0.04
N LEU A 15 -18.06 3.38 0.89
CA LEU A 15 -18.52 2.80 2.14
C LEU A 15 -17.79 3.44 3.33
N GLY A 16 -17.23 4.63 3.13
CA GLY A 16 -16.55 5.37 4.19
C GLY A 16 -17.52 5.81 5.29
N TYR A 17 -16.94 6.06 6.46
CA TYR A 17 -17.68 6.53 7.65
C TYR A 17 -18.83 5.61 8.05
N ASN A 18 -18.55 4.31 8.04
CA ASN A 18 -19.46 3.28 8.53
C ASN A 18 -18.81 2.57 9.72
N SER A 19 -19.37 1.46 10.11
CA SER A 19 -18.86 0.67 11.23
C SER A 19 -18.45 -0.73 10.77
N LEU A 20 -17.91 -0.82 9.56
CA LEU A 20 -17.46 -2.10 9.03
C LEU A 20 -16.27 -2.61 9.84
N ARG A 21 -16.39 -3.80 10.40
CA ARG A 21 -15.33 -4.44 11.19
C ARG A 21 -14.57 -5.50 10.38
N LYS A 22 -15.24 -6.06 9.39
CA LYS A 22 -14.74 -7.24 8.70
C LYS A 22 -15.12 -7.20 7.24
N LEU A 23 -14.19 -7.55 6.38
CA LEU A 23 -14.44 -7.85 4.98
C LEU A 23 -14.54 -9.37 4.82
N SER A 24 -15.47 -9.82 4.01
CA SER A 24 -15.59 -11.23 3.66
C SER A 24 -14.91 -11.48 2.32
N PRO A 25 -14.34 -12.67 2.09
CA PRO A 25 -13.55 -12.94 0.89
C PRO A 25 -14.28 -12.71 -0.43
N MET A 26 -15.61 -12.80 -0.43
CA MET A 26 -16.43 -12.68 -1.64
C MET A 26 -17.08 -11.30 -1.82
N ASP A 27 -16.78 -10.35 -0.95
CA ASP A 27 -17.49 -9.06 -0.90
C ASP A 27 -17.44 -8.28 -2.22
N PHE A 28 -16.34 -8.40 -2.97
CA PHE A 28 -16.13 -7.62 -4.19
C PHE A 28 -16.03 -8.50 -5.43
N THR A 29 -16.51 -9.73 -5.35
CA THR A 29 -16.43 -10.68 -6.45
C THR A 29 -17.16 -10.16 -7.69
N GLY A 30 -16.50 -10.23 -8.83
CA GLY A 30 -17.08 -9.89 -10.13
C GLY A 30 -17.15 -8.40 -10.45
N LEU A 31 -16.66 -7.52 -9.57
CA LEU A 31 -16.71 -6.07 -9.80
C LEU A 31 -15.55 -5.61 -10.68
N GLU A 32 -15.51 -6.13 -11.90
CA GLU A 32 -14.38 -5.96 -12.82
C GLU A 32 -14.24 -4.54 -13.38
N LYS A 33 -15.29 -3.72 -13.27
CA LYS A 33 -15.32 -2.35 -13.76
C LYS A 33 -15.11 -1.30 -12.69
N LEU A 34 -14.96 -1.73 -11.44
CA LEU A 34 -14.78 -0.82 -10.32
C LEU A 34 -13.44 -0.09 -10.44
N GLU A 35 -13.46 1.24 -10.37
CA GLU A 35 -12.28 2.09 -10.48
C GLU A 35 -11.90 2.75 -9.16
N LEU A 36 -12.86 3.01 -8.30
CA LEU A 36 -12.65 3.65 -7.00
C LEU A 36 -13.39 2.90 -5.90
N LEU A 37 -12.65 2.49 -4.88
CA LEU A 37 -13.23 1.85 -3.69
C LEU A 37 -12.80 2.62 -2.46
N MET A 38 -13.78 3.19 -1.75
CA MET A 38 -13.56 3.93 -0.52
C MET A 38 -14.09 3.14 0.67
N LEU A 39 -13.18 2.70 1.53
CA LEU A 39 -13.45 1.94 2.75
C LEU A 39 -12.87 2.64 3.97
N HIS A 40 -12.52 3.93 3.83
CA HIS A 40 -11.90 4.69 4.91
C HIS A 40 -12.86 4.94 6.08
N SER A 41 -12.27 5.21 7.24
CA SER A 41 -13.05 5.57 8.44
C SER A 41 -14.09 4.52 8.81
N ASN A 42 -13.61 3.30 8.92
CA ASN A 42 -14.35 2.16 9.42
C ASN A 42 -13.54 1.53 10.57
N GLU A 43 -13.83 0.28 10.89
CA GLU A 43 -13.16 -0.45 11.96
C GLU A 43 -12.54 -1.76 11.45
N ILE A 44 -12.15 -1.77 10.17
CA ILE A 44 -11.61 -2.98 9.53
C ILE A 44 -10.25 -3.32 10.14
N SER A 45 -10.14 -4.53 10.68
CA SER A 45 -8.90 -4.99 11.31
C SER A 45 -8.17 -6.04 10.47
N THR A 46 -8.87 -6.79 9.63
CA THR A 46 -8.28 -7.81 8.78
C THR A 46 -8.77 -7.67 7.35
N ILE A 47 -7.86 -7.92 6.41
CA ILE A 47 -8.16 -7.93 4.98
C ILE A 47 -7.96 -9.38 4.51
N PRO A 48 -9.00 -10.08 4.07
CA PRO A 48 -8.85 -11.44 3.58
C PRO A 48 -7.93 -11.51 2.37
N GLU A 49 -7.15 -12.57 2.27
CA GLU A 49 -6.32 -12.78 1.08
C GLU A 49 -7.17 -12.79 -0.17
N LYS A 50 -6.68 -12.11 -1.21
CA LYS A 50 -7.30 -12.09 -2.54
C LYS A 50 -8.73 -11.54 -2.56
N VAL A 51 -9.13 -10.80 -1.53
CA VAL A 51 -10.47 -10.19 -1.48
C VAL A 51 -10.70 -9.23 -2.64
N PHE A 52 -9.64 -8.60 -3.15
CA PHE A 52 -9.73 -7.64 -4.25
C PHE A 52 -9.35 -8.25 -5.61
N SER A 53 -9.23 -9.57 -5.73
CA SER A 53 -8.62 -10.21 -6.91
C SER A 53 -9.35 -9.95 -8.22
N ASP A 54 -10.67 -9.72 -8.19
CA ASP A 54 -11.44 -9.43 -9.41
C ASP A 54 -11.42 -7.96 -9.82
N LEU A 55 -10.84 -7.09 -9.00
CA LEU A 55 -10.90 -5.64 -9.22
C LEU A 55 -9.81 -5.18 -10.21
N ARG A 56 -9.90 -5.67 -11.44
CA ARG A 56 -8.88 -5.44 -12.47
C ARG A 56 -8.80 -3.99 -12.94
N SER A 57 -9.87 -3.24 -12.77
CA SER A 57 -9.94 -1.84 -13.20
C SER A 57 -9.72 -0.86 -12.06
N LEU A 58 -9.55 -1.34 -10.83
CA LEU A 58 -9.42 -0.46 -9.67
C LEU A 58 -8.17 0.38 -9.76
N GLN A 59 -8.35 1.71 -9.68
CA GLN A 59 -7.27 2.68 -9.76
C GLN A 59 -6.93 3.27 -8.39
N VAL A 60 -7.93 3.42 -7.52
CA VAL A 60 -7.75 4.02 -6.19
C VAL A 60 -8.44 3.16 -5.13
N LEU A 61 -7.68 2.79 -4.11
CA LEU A 61 -8.18 2.10 -2.92
C LEU A 61 -7.90 2.97 -1.70
N LYS A 62 -8.95 3.41 -1.02
CA LYS A 62 -8.84 4.20 0.21
C LYS A 62 -9.25 3.37 1.41
N MET A 63 -8.29 3.08 2.27
CA MET A 63 -8.50 2.36 3.52
C MET A 63 -7.93 3.11 4.72
N SER A 64 -7.78 4.42 4.60
CA SER A 64 -7.32 5.28 5.70
C SER A 64 -8.24 5.17 6.91
N TYR A 65 -7.68 5.33 8.11
CA TYR A 65 -8.45 5.36 9.35
C TYR A 65 -9.27 4.09 9.57
N ASN A 66 -8.59 2.97 9.55
CA ASN A 66 -9.11 1.66 9.95
C ASN A 66 -8.21 1.09 11.06
N LYS A 67 -8.29 -0.21 11.32
CA LYS A 67 -7.57 -0.88 12.39
C LYS A 67 -6.73 -2.04 11.88
N VAL A 68 -6.27 -1.97 10.63
CA VAL A 68 -5.44 -3.01 10.02
C VAL A 68 -4.07 -3.03 10.70
N ARG A 69 -3.61 -4.23 11.09
CA ARG A 69 -2.34 -4.41 11.79
C ARG A 69 -1.27 -5.07 10.94
N VAL A 70 -1.66 -5.89 9.98
CA VAL A 70 -0.73 -6.67 9.16
C VAL A 70 -1.19 -6.62 7.71
N LEU A 71 -0.24 -6.42 6.80
CA LEU A 71 -0.46 -6.56 5.37
C LEU A 71 0.24 -7.83 4.89
N GLN A 72 -0.55 -8.88 4.66
CA GLN A 72 -0.04 -10.18 4.19
C GLN A 72 0.26 -10.15 2.70
N GLN A 73 0.93 -11.19 2.21
CA GLN A 73 1.47 -11.25 0.86
C GLN A 73 0.41 -11.00 -0.23
N ASP A 74 -0.72 -11.70 -0.18
CA ASP A 74 -1.70 -11.70 -1.26
C ASP A 74 -2.91 -10.78 -0.99
N VAL A 75 -2.78 -9.86 -0.06
CA VAL A 75 -3.89 -8.98 0.32
C VAL A 75 -4.31 -8.06 -0.83
N PHE A 76 -3.38 -7.66 -1.69
CA PHE A 76 -3.65 -6.81 -2.84
C PHE A 76 -3.55 -7.54 -4.18
N TYR A 77 -3.56 -8.87 -4.14
CA TYR A 77 -3.45 -9.68 -5.35
C TYR A 77 -4.55 -9.32 -6.36
N GLY A 78 -4.17 -9.15 -7.61
CA GLY A 78 -5.09 -8.87 -8.72
C GLY A 78 -5.30 -7.40 -9.02
N LEU A 79 -4.80 -6.49 -8.19
CA LEU A 79 -4.98 -5.04 -8.39
C LEU A 79 -3.99 -4.49 -9.42
N ASN A 80 -4.07 -5.00 -10.66
CA ASN A 80 -3.10 -4.70 -11.70
C ASN A 80 -3.19 -3.26 -12.23
N SER A 81 -4.32 -2.59 -12.02
CA SER A 81 -4.53 -1.20 -12.46
C SER A 81 -4.42 -0.20 -11.31
N LEU A 82 -4.14 -0.67 -10.10
CA LEU A 82 -4.08 0.21 -8.94
C LEU A 82 -2.96 1.22 -9.07
N VAL A 83 -3.30 2.50 -8.94
CA VAL A 83 -2.37 3.63 -9.03
C VAL A 83 -2.10 4.23 -7.67
N ARG A 84 -3.14 4.34 -6.82
CA ARG A 84 -3.05 4.98 -5.51
C ARG A 84 -3.61 4.08 -4.42
N LEU A 85 -2.79 3.87 -3.39
CA LEU A 85 -3.17 3.09 -2.22
C LEU A 85 -3.04 3.95 -0.96
N HIS A 86 -4.14 4.12 -0.26
CA HIS A 86 -4.19 4.86 1.01
C HIS A 86 -4.43 3.89 2.16
N MET A 87 -3.36 3.61 2.91
CA MET A 87 -3.38 2.76 4.11
C MET A 87 -2.94 3.54 5.35
N ASP A 88 -2.97 4.86 5.27
CA ASP A 88 -2.56 5.72 6.37
C ASP A 88 -3.53 5.62 7.56
N HIS A 89 -2.99 5.92 8.75
CA HIS A 89 -3.76 5.96 10.00
C HIS A 89 -4.51 4.66 10.29
N ASN A 90 -3.79 3.56 10.15
CA ASN A 90 -4.17 2.26 10.66
C ASN A 90 -3.29 1.93 11.86
N GLN A 91 -3.07 0.67 12.14
CA GLN A 91 -2.20 0.19 13.21
C GLN A 91 -1.17 -0.79 12.66
N ILE A 92 -0.69 -0.54 11.43
CA ILE A 92 0.14 -1.50 10.71
C ILE A 92 1.50 -1.60 11.36
N GLU A 93 1.82 -2.82 11.84
CA GLU A 93 3.08 -3.18 12.44
C GLU A 93 3.98 -3.94 11.47
N PHE A 94 3.38 -4.67 10.54
CA PHE A 94 4.10 -5.53 9.61
C PHE A 94 3.53 -5.44 8.20
N VAL A 95 4.44 -5.29 7.23
CA VAL A 95 4.14 -5.34 5.80
C VAL A 95 4.96 -6.46 5.18
N ASN A 96 4.28 -7.43 4.57
CA ASN A 96 4.98 -8.53 3.91
C ASN A 96 5.86 -7.99 2.78
N PRO A 97 7.12 -8.48 2.64
CA PRO A 97 8.05 -7.98 1.62
C PRO A 97 7.55 -8.10 0.18
N ASN A 98 6.58 -8.97 -0.08
CA ASN A 98 6.06 -9.19 -1.43
C ASN A 98 4.65 -8.62 -1.62
N VAL A 99 4.19 -7.77 -0.71
CA VAL A 99 2.80 -7.29 -0.71
C VAL A 99 2.46 -6.50 -1.98
N PHE A 100 3.42 -5.77 -2.54
CA PHE A 100 3.20 -4.97 -3.76
C PHE A 100 3.65 -5.66 -5.04
N TYR A 101 4.04 -6.92 -4.95
CA TYR A 101 4.50 -7.68 -6.10
C TYR A 101 3.37 -7.82 -7.14
N GLY A 102 3.67 -7.53 -8.38
CA GLY A 102 2.70 -7.56 -9.46
C GLY A 102 1.86 -6.30 -9.64
N LEU A 103 1.94 -5.34 -8.71
CA LEU A 103 1.18 -4.09 -8.80
C LEU A 103 1.93 -3.08 -9.67
N THR A 104 2.04 -3.37 -10.94
CA THR A 104 2.89 -2.63 -11.89
C THR A 104 2.40 -1.22 -12.19
N SER A 105 1.14 -0.91 -11.89
CA SER A 105 0.58 0.43 -12.08
C SER A 105 0.69 1.33 -10.84
N LEU A 106 1.13 0.77 -9.71
CA LEU A 106 1.14 1.49 -8.42
C LEU A 106 2.18 2.61 -8.44
N ARG A 107 1.73 3.83 -8.12
CA ARG A 107 2.56 5.04 -8.15
C ARG A 107 2.59 5.77 -6.81
N LEU A 108 1.57 5.60 -5.98
CA LEU A 108 1.46 6.30 -4.71
C LEU A 108 1.04 5.32 -3.61
N VAL A 109 1.80 5.32 -2.51
CA VAL A 109 1.48 4.53 -1.31
C VAL A 109 1.55 5.44 -0.09
N HIS A 110 0.46 5.54 0.65
CA HIS A 110 0.42 6.21 1.95
C HIS A 110 0.37 5.17 3.06
N LEU A 111 1.42 5.14 3.87
CA LEU A 111 1.54 4.31 5.06
C LEU A 111 1.81 5.15 6.31
N ASP A 112 1.58 6.46 6.21
CA ASP A 112 1.81 7.35 7.35
C ASP A 112 0.83 7.07 8.50
N GLY A 113 1.23 7.43 9.71
CA GLY A 113 0.38 7.25 10.88
C GLY A 113 0.16 5.79 11.28
N ASN A 114 1.13 4.93 11.05
CA ASN A 114 1.07 3.53 11.44
C ASN A 114 2.11 3.22 12.54
N LEU A 115 2.42 1.95 12.75
CA LEU A 115 3.30 1.49 13.81
C LEU A 115 4.52 0.72 13.25
N LEU A 116 4.96 1.06 12.05
CA LEU A 116 6.08 0.39 11.40
C LEU A 116 7.38 0.71 12.15
N GLN A 117 8.14 -0.33 12.52
CA GLN A 117 9.44 -0.20 13.18
C GLN A 117 10.59 -0.45 12.22
N GLN A 118 10.36 -1.22 11.17
CA GLN A 118 11.35 -1.54 10.16
C GLN A 118 10.67 -1.91 8.86
N LEU A 119 11.41 -1.82 7.77
CA LEU A 119 10.97 -2.21 6.44
C LEU A 119 11.95 -3.20 5.84
N HIS A 120 11.44 -4.18 5.11
CA HIS A 120 12.28 -5.08 4.33
C HIS A 120 12.79 -4.34 3.09
N PRO A 121 14.03 -4.63 2.63
CA PRO A 121 14.56 -3.97 1.42
C PRO A 121 13.67 -4.12 0.18
N ASP A 122 12.91 -5.21 0.07
CA ASP A 122 12.09 -5.52 -1.10
C ASP A 122 10.62 -5.04 -0.98
N THR A 123 10.24 -4.38 0.11
CA THR A 123 8.85 -4.04 0.38
C THR A 123 8.19 -3.26 -0.75
N PHE A 124 8.93 -2.34 -1.38
CA PHE A 124 8.37 -1.49 -2.43
C PHE A 124 8.64 -1.97 -3.84
N VAL A 125 9.07 -3.21 -4.00
CA VAL A 125 9.21 -3.83 -5.33
C VAL A 125 7.82 -4.05 -5.92
N THR A 126 7.59 -3.55 -7.15
CA THR A 126 6.30 -3.62 -7.83
C THR A 126 6.38 -4.31 -9.20
N LEU A 127 7.44 -5.05 -9.45
CA LEU A 127 7.65 -5.74 -10.71
C LEU A 127 6.59 -6.82 -10.97
N SER A 128 6.40 -7.19 -12.23
CA SER A 128 5.55 -8.32 -12.60
C SER A 128 6.27 -9.64 -12.38
N TYR A 129 5.50 -10.73 -12.34
CA TYR A 129 6.08 -12.07 -12.14
C TYR A 129 6.99 -12.51 -13.30
N SER A 130 6.87 -11.89 -14.47
CA SER A 130 7.72 -12.19 -15.63
C SER A 130 9.04 -11.43 -15.63
N GLN A 131 9.21 -10.44 -14.77
CA GLN A 131 10.42 -9.63 -14.67
C GLN A 131 11.38 -10.25 -13.67
N ILE A 132 12.69 -10.24 -14.01
CA ILE A 132 13.74 -10.85 -13.17
C ILE A 132 14.55 -9.82 -12.39
N PHE A 133 14.47 -8.54 -12.76
CA PHE A 133 15.20 -7.47 -12.07
C PHE A 133 14.27 -6.78 -11.07
N LYS A 134 14.81 -6.51 -9.87
CA LYS A 134 14.09 -5.72 -8.89
C LYS A 134 13.84 -4.33 -9.44
N ILE A 135 12.58 -3.92 -9.48
CA ILE A 135 12.19 -2.58 -9.89
C ILE A 135 10.96 -2.15 -9.10
N SER A 136 10.87 -0.86 -8.86
CA SER A 136 9.69 -0.22 -8.29
C SER A 136 9.24 0.89 -9.22
N PHE A 137 7.96 0.91 -9.54
CA PHE A 137 7.35 1.98 -10.35
C PHE A 137 6.77 3.10 -9.49
N LEU A 138 6.97 3.02 -8.16
CA LEU A 138 6.44 4.00 -7.22
C LEU A 138 7.10 5.36 -7.41
N LYS A 139 6.26 6.40 -7.38
CA LYS A 139 6.68 7.80 -7.48
C LYS A 139 6.55 8.54 -6.15
N HIS A 140 5.58 8.18 -5.33
CA HIS A 140 5.29 8.89 -4.08
C HIS A 140 5.05 7.90 -2.95
N ILE A 141 5.81 8.03 -1.88
CA ILE A 141 5.67 7.19 -0.68
C ILE A 141 5.59 8.11 0.54
N SER A 142 4.63 7.86 1.42
CA SER A 142 4.60 8.49 2.74
C SER A 142 4.78 7.43 3.82
N LEU A 143 5.82 7.64 4.64
CA LEU A 143 6.16 6.81 5.80
C LEU A 143 6.19 7.66 7.08
N SER A 144 5.65 8.86 7.03
CA SER A 144 5.65 9.78 8.17
C SER A 144 4.89 9.20 9.36
N ASP A 145 5.26 9.64 10.56
CA ASP A 145 4.54 9.29 11.77
C ASP A 145 4.40 7.78 11.98
N ASN A 146 5.53 7.10 11.87
CA ASN A 146 5.69 5.70 12.21
C ASN A 146 6.74 5.59 13.35
N MET A 147 7.34 4.44 13.50
CA MET A 147 8.35 4.18 14.52
C MET A 147 9.66 3.69 13.90
N LEU A 148 9.94 4.14 12.68
CA LEU A 148 11.13 3.74 11.93
C LEU A 148 12.38 4.43 12.50
N THR A 149 13.44 3.65 12.67
CA THR A 149 14.75 4.16 13.09
C THR A 149 15.74 4.20 11.94
N SER A 150 15.49 3.45 10.88
CA SER A 150 16.36 3.36 9.71
C SER A 150 15.56 2.92 8.48
N LEU A 151 16.15 3.10 7.30
CA LEU A 151 15.66 2.57 6.04
C LEU A 151 16.68 1.63 5.42
N PRO A 152 16.24 0.55 4.76
CA PRO A 152 17.17 -0.33 4.05
C PRO A 152 17.86 0.44 2.92
N GLN A 153 19.19 0.42 2.87
CA GLN A 153 19.95 1.14 1.85
C GLN A 153 19.63 0.64 0.43
N GLU A 154 19.46 -0.66 0.29
CA GLU A 154 19.21 -1.30 -1.01
C GLU A 154 17.91 -0.86 -1.65
N MET A 155 16.97 -0.37 -0.85
CA MET A 155 15.65 0.05 -1.32
C MET A 155 15.76 1.10 -2.41
N PHE A 156 16.65 2.06 -2.25
CA PHE A 156 16.78 3.17 -3.19
C PHE A 156 17.45 2.79 -4.50
N SER A 157 18.12 1.64 -4.57
CA SER A 157 18.80 1.19 -5.77
C SER A 157 17.83 0.77 -6.89
N TYR A 158 16.63 0.28 -6.53
CA TYR A 158 15.64 -0.15 -7.52
C TYR A 158 14.47 0.82 -7.67
N MET A 159 14.43 1.91 -6.89
CA MET A 159 13.33 2.88 -6.90
C MET A 159 13.66 4.06 -7.82
N SER A 160 13.92 3.75 -9.10
CA SER A 160 14.37 4.74 -10.08
C SER A 160 13.33 5.81 -10.42
N GLU A 161 12.05 5.51 -10.21
CA GLU A 161 10.95 6.43 -10.53
C GLU A 161 10.53 7.31 -9.35
N LEU A 162 11.15 7.13 -8.18
CA LEU A 162 10.73 7.83 -6.96
C LEU A 162 10.96 9.34 -7.08
N GLU A 163 9.90 10.12 -6.88
CA GLU A 163 9.92 11.57 -6.94
C GLU A 163 9.82 12.21 -5.55
N SER A 164 9.04 11.61 -4.64
CA SER A 164 8.89 12.14 -3.29
C SER A 164 8.75 11.03 -2.26
N ILE A 165 9.34 11.26 -1.10
CA ILE A 165 9.21 10.39 0.06
C ILE A 165 9.09 11.27 1.31
N TYR A 166 8.08 10.98 2.14
CA TYR A 166 7.84 11.70 3.38
C TYR A 166 8.26 10.82 4.56
N LEU A 167 9.16 11.36 5.41
CA LEU A 167 9.83 10.59 6.46
C LEU A 167 9.74 11.23 7.84
N HIS A 168 9.10 12.39 7.98
CA HIS A 168 9.03 13.09 9.26
C HIS A 168 8.22 12.32 10.30
N GLY A 169 8.41 12.65 11.57
CA GLY A 169 7.66 12.02 12.66
C GLY A 169 8.11 10.59 12.99
N ASN A 170 9.33 10.22 12.62
CA ASN A 170 9.93 8.94 12.98
C ASN A 170 11.16 9.16 13.86
N PRO A 171 11.47 8.22 14.76
CA PRO A 171 12.67 8.33 15.63
C PRO A 171 13.94 7.87 14.88
N TRP A 172 14.34 8.59 13.86
CA TRP A 172 15.50 8.23 13.04
C TRP A 172 16.77 8.16 13.87
N SER A 173 17.58 7.13 13.63
CA SER A 173 18.91 7.01 14.21
C SER A 173 19.87 7.96 13.49
N CYS A 174 20.77 8.61 14.26
CA CYS A 174 21.75 9.56 13.71
C CYS A 174 23.01 8.88 13.20
N ASP A 175 22.98 7.59 12.90
CA ASP A 175 24.09 6.84 12.31
C ASP A 175 23.98 6.79 10.79
N CYS A 176 24.76 5.91 10.15
CA CYS A 176 24.79 5.75 8.69
C CYS A 176 23.57 5.06 8.11
N SER A 177 22.53 4.79 8.90
CA SER A 177 21.38 4.03 8.47
C SER A 177 20.51 4.75 7.42
N LEU A 178 20.68 6.05 7.24
CA LEU A 178 19.99 6.82 6.19
C LEU A 178 20.90 7.15 5.01
N GLN A 179 22.04 6.49 4.87
CA GLN A 179 22.99 6.79 3.80
C GLN A 179 22.38 6.60 2.41
N GLY A 180 21.64 5.52 2.20
CA GLY A 180 20.98 5.27 0.92
C GLY A 180 19.97 6.36 0.56
N PHE A 181 19.21 6.83 1.55
CA PHE A 181 18.29 7.96 1.36
C PHE A 181 19.06 9.24 1.02
N ALA A 182 20.14 9.54 1.75
CA ALA A 182 20.95 10.74 1.51
C ALA A 182 21.55 10.74 0.11
N GLU A 183 22.06 9.61 -0.35
CA GLU A 183 22.60 9.48 -1.71
C GLU A 183 21.54 9.68 -2.76
N TRP A 184 20.34 9.08 -2.57
CA TRP A 184 19.21 9.27 -3.47
C TRP A 184 18.79 10.74 -3.52
N ALA A 185 18.65 11.38 -2.37
CA ALA A 185 18.23 12.78 -2.28
C ALA A 185 19.25 13.71 -2.96
N HIS A 186 20.54 13.43 -2.81
CA HIS A 186 21.61 14.24 -3.40
C HIS A 186 21.61 14.20 -4.93
N ARG A 187 21.20 13.07 -5.51
CA ARG A 187 21.15 12.93 -6.98
C ARG A 187 19.91 13.55 -7.61
N ARG A 188 18.97 14.03 -6.79
CA ARG A 188 17.76 14.69 -7.29
C ARG A 188 18.04 16.14 -7.66
N PRO A 189 17.52 16.63 -8.81
CA PRO A 189 17.63 18.03 -9.19
C PRO A 189 16.82 18.95 -8.31
#